data_4e9b8b612e3ff049a0d50a4f81c2cb1f
#
_entry.id   4e9b8b612e3ff049a0d50a4f81c2cb1f
#
_cell.length_a   1.000
_cell.length_b   1.000
_cell.length_c   1.000
_cell.angle_alpha   90.00
_cell.angle_beta   90.00
_cell.angle_gamma   90.00
#
_symmetry.space_group_name_H-M   'P 1'
#
loop_
_entity.id
_entity.type
_entity.pdbx_description
1 polymer ?
#
loop_
_entity_poly.entity_id
_entity_poly.type
_entity_poly.pdbx_seq_one_letter_code
_entity_poly.pdbx_strand_id
1 'polypeptide(L)'
;DVYKRQDYQNPDDLEVNTLEDVLYLSMKNDVSFLVGGTMNLYEHQSTFNPNMPLRGVFYFGRLYQGYVAKNDLDIYGEKRLRLPIPKYIVFYNGTKDEPDSMELKLSDCFEATDDEKSCLECTAIMLNINYGHNQELMHQCRRLEEYAIFVRCVREYMQLEDTMEDAVSKAMDACIRQNVLTDFLKKHRAEVL
;
A
#
# COMPACT_ATOMS: atom_id res chain seq x y z
N ASP A 1 16.08 -4.82 3.25
CA ASP A 1 15.82 -6.05 2.47
C ASP A 1 14.32 -6.29 2.18
N VAL A 2 13.56 -5.21 1.97
CA VAL A 2 12.16 -5.24 1.55
C VAL A 2 12.00 -5.92 0.17
N TYR A 3 13.10 -6.00 -0.57
CA TYR A 3 13.16 -6.52 -1.93
C TYR A 3 13.65 -7.97 -2.06
N LYS A 4 13.88 -8.68 -0.95
CA LYS A 4 14.22 -10.10 -1.07
C LYS A 4 13.01 -10.86 -1.60
N ARG A 5 13.14 -11.31 -2.87
CA ARG A 5 12.27 -12.29 -3.52
C ARG A 5 11.91 -13.38 -2.51
N GLN A 6 10.71 -13.33 -2.00
CA GLN A 6 10.04 -14.50 -1.52
C GLN A 6 9.27 -15.02 -2.73
N ASP A 7 9.71 -16.16 -3.31
CA ASP A 7 9.03 -16.81 -4.42
C ASP A 7 7.72 -17.43 -3.90
N TYR A 8 6.71 -16.60 -3.71
CA TYR A 8 5.34 -17.06 -3.48
C TYR A 8 4.72 -17.35 -4.84
N GLN A 9 4.75 -18.60 -5.24
CA GLN A 9 4.24 -19.05 -6.54
C GLN A 9 2.81 -19.57 -6.46
N ASN A 10 2.30 -19.85 -5.25
CA ASN A 10 0.97 -20.39 -5.07
C ASN A 10 -0.01 -19.32 -4.53
N PRO A 11 -1.02 -18.92 -5.32
CA PRO A 11 -2.06 -17.97 -4.87
C PRO A 11 -2.84 -18.46 -3.64
N ASP A 12 -2.92 -19.78 -3.41
CA ASP A 12 -3.63 -20.37 -2.28
C ASP A 12 -2.93 -20.14 -0.94
N ASP A 13 -1.63 -19.73 -0.96
CA ASP A 13 -0.88 -19.37 0.23
C ASP A 13 -1.19 -17.92 0.71
N LEU A 14 -1.98 -17.19 -0.08
CA LEU A 14 -2.34 -15.80 0.20
C LEU A 14 -3.68 -15.73 0.93
N GLU A 15 -3.65 -15.29 2.18
CA GLU A 15 -4.85 -15.01 2.94
C GLU A 15 -5.08 -13.49 3.00
N VAL A 16 -6.14 -13.02 2.32
CA VAL A 16 -6.51 -11.59 2.33
C VAL A 16 -7.31 -11.28 3.59
N ASN A 17 -6.82 -10.33 4.39
CA ASN A 17 -7.41 -9.88 5.65
C ASN A 17 -7.70 -8.39 5.62
N THR A 18 -8.36 -7.91 4.57
CA THR A 18 -8.77 -6.51 4.47
C THR A 18 -9.76 -6.16 5.58
N LEU A 19 -9.52 -5.05 6.26
CA LEU A 19 -10.43 -4.58 7.31
C LEU A 19 -11.65 -3.92 6.66
N GLU A 20 -12.81 -4.59 6.75
CA GLU A 20 -14.10 -3.99 6.46
C GLU A 20 -14.66 -3.30 7.71
N ASP A 21 -15.48 -2.27 7.53
CA ASP A 21 -15.99 -1.39 8.60
C ASP A 21 -16.39 -2.14 9.86
N VAL A 22 -15.71 -1.87 10.96
CA VAL A 22 -16.16 -2.20 12.31
C VAL A 22 -16.49 -0.91 13.03
N LEU A 23 -17.76 -0.75 13.34
CA LEU A 23 -18.42 0.20 14.24
C LEU A 23 -17.48 1.16 15.00
N TYR A 24 -17.43 2.43 14.67
CA TYR A 24 -16.92 3.62 15.36
C TYR A 24 -15.71 4.36 14.77
N LEU A 25 -14.90 3.79 13.92
CA LEU A 25 -13.92 4.54 13.14
C LEU A 25 -13.88 3.91 11.75
N SER A 26 -14.31 4.63 10.74
CA SER A 26 -14.25 4.24 9.33
C SER A 26 -12.80 4.15 8.84
N MET A 27 -12.01 3.31 9.50
CA MET A 27 -10.62 3.05 9.14
C MET A 27 -10.58 1.78 8.30
N LYS A 28 -10.55 1.97 6.99
CA LYS A 28 -10.25 0.91 6.02
C LYS A 28 -8.78 0.99 5.68
N ASN A 29 -8.09 -0.15 5.65
CA ASN A 29 -6.82 -0.25 4.94
C ASN A 29 -7.09 -0.70 3.50
N ASP A 30 -6.20 -0.35 2.57
CA ASP A 30 -6.40 -0.71 1.18
C ASP A 30 -6.31 -2.21 0.96
N VAL A 31 -5.21 -2.83 1.37
CA VAL A 31 -5.01 -4.29 1.27
C VAL A 31 -4.17 -4.79 2.43
N SER A 32 -4.60 -5.88 3.06
CA SER A 32 -3.76 -6.66 3.98
C SER A 32 -3.89 -8.15 3.72
N PHE A 33 -2.79 -8.88 3.89
CA PHE A 33 -2.77 -10.32 3.68
C PHE A 33 -1.65 -11.00 4.47
N LEU A 34 -1.89 -12.29 4.75
CA LEU A 34 -0.91 -13.19 5.36
C LEU A 34 -0.26 -14.04 4.28
N VAL A 35 1.07 -14.09 4.28
CA VAL A 35 1.83 -14.98 3.43
C VAL A 35 3.18 -15.33 4.08
N GLY A 36 3.54 -16.60 4.09
CA GLY A 36 4.85 -17.08 4.57
C GLY A 36 5.26 -16.59 5.95
N GLY A 37 4.31 -16.46 6.89
CA GLY A 37 4.58 -15.99 8.25
C GLY A 37 4.75 -14.49 8.37
N THR A 38 4.40 -13.71 7.34
CA THR A 38 4.36 -12.25 7.39
C THR A 38 2.93 -11.72 7.26
N MET A 39 2.62 -10.68 8.04
CA MET A 39 1.39 -9.90 7.95
C MET A 39 1.70 -8.62 7.18
N ASN A 40 1.28 -8.57 5.93
CA ASN A 40 1.58 -7.47 5.03
C ASN A 40 0.41 -6.49 5.03
N LEU A 41 0.71 -5.22 5.19
CA LEU A 41 -0.21 -4.09 5.07
C LEU A 41 0.28 -3.19 3.94
N TYR A 42 -0.58 -2.99 2.94
CA TYR A 42 -0.34 -2.10 1.82
C TYR A 42 -1.36 -0.97 1.83
N GLU A 43 -0.89 0.24 1.65
CA GLU A 43 -1.70 1.44 1.51
C GLU A 43 -1.29 2.20 0.26
N HIS A 44 -2.24 2.82 -0.40
CA HIS A 44 -2.00 3.70 -1.54
C HIS A 44 -2.28 5.15 -1.14
N GLN A 45 -1.40 6.09 -1.58
CA GLN A 45 -1.52 7.50 -1.23
C GLN A 45 -1.23 8.41 -2.41
N SER A 46 -2.18 9.26 -2.73
CA SER A 46 -2.03 10.36 -3.71
C SER A 46 -1.54 11.67 -3.07
N THR A 47 -1.48 11.72 -1.75
CA THR A 47 -0.95 12.87 -1.00
C THR A 47 -0.01 12.36 0.08
N PHE A 48 1.17 12.96 0.19
CA PHE A 48 2.11 12.61 1.24
C PHE A 48 1.51 12.82 2.63
N ASN A 49 1.57 11.78 3.45
CA ASN A 49 1.08 11.81 4.83
C ASN A 49 2.14 11.22 5.78
N PRO A 50 2.82 12.05 6.58
CA PRO A 50 3.84 11.58 7.53
C PRO A 50 3.28 10.76 8.69
N ASN A 51 1.96 10.79 8.91
CA ASN A 51 1.30 10.07 10.02
C ASN A 51 0.94 8.61 9.68
N MET A 52 1.44 8.08 8.58
CA MET A 52 1.21 6.68 8.21
C MET A 52 1.61 5.69 9.32
N PRO A 53 2.73 5.86 10.04
CA PRO A 53 3.09 4.95 11.13
C PRO A 53 2.03 4.87 12.22
N LEU A 54 1.41 5.98 12.60
CA LEU A 54 0.33 5.99 13.58
C LEU A 54 -0.91 5.22 13.09
N ARG A 55 -1.28 5.38 11.81
CA ARG A 55 -2.33 4.57 11.18
C ARG A 55 -1.98 3.09 11.21
N GLY A 56 -0.71 2.76 10.93
CA GLY A 56 -0.18 1.40 10.97
C GLY A 56 -0.39 0.73 12.34
N VAL A 57 -0.13 1.44 13.44
CA VAL A 57 -0.40 0.92 14.80
C VAL A 57 -1.86 0.50 14.96
N PHE A 58 -2.80 1.32 14.50
CA PHE A 58 -4.23 0.98 14.61
C PHE A 58 -4.62 -0.19 13.70
N TYR A 59 -4.10 -0.25 12.49
CA TYR A 59 -4.37 -1.35 11.56
C TYR A 59 -3.78 -2.66 12.07
N PHE A 60 -2.50 -2.67 12.46
CA PHE A 60 -1.88 -3.89 12.99
C PHE A 60 -2.52 -4.35 14.29
N GLY A 61 -2.95 -3.43 15.16
CA GLY A 61 -3.71 -3.79 16.36
C GLY A 61 -4.95 -4.61 16.03
N ARG A 62 -5.73 -4.18 15.04
CA ARG A 62 -6.93 -4.90 14.58
C ARG A 62 -6.61 -6.21 13.85
N LEU A 63 -5.61 -6.19 12.98
CA LEU A 63 -5.17 -7.38 12.26
C LEU A 63 -4.70 -8.47 13.22
N TYR A 64 -3.92 -8.11 14.25
CA TYR A 64 -3.49 -9.07 15.26
C TYR A 64 -4.65 -9.53 16.15
N GLN A 65 -5.60 -8.67 16.50
CA GLN A 65 -6.81 -9.10 17.22
C GLN A 65 -7.58 -10.16 16.41
N GLY A 66 -7.78 -9.91 15.11
CA GLY A 66 -8.42 -10.88 14.22
C GLY A 66 -7.63 -12.19 14.10
N TYR A 67 -6.29 -12.09 13.97
CA TYR A 67 -5.42 -13.25 13.89
C TYR A 67 -5.47 -14.11 15.17
N VAL A 68 -5.41 -13.47 16.33
CA VAL A 68 -5.52 -14.14 17.64
C VAL A 68 -6.85 -14.85 17.78
N ALA A 69 -7.96 -14.18 17.48
CA ALA A 69 -9.29 -14.75 17.55
C ALA A 69 -9.49 -15.93 16.58
N LYS A 70 -9.02 -15.78 15.31
CA LYS A 70 -9.15 -16.81 14.30
C LYS A 70 -8.38 -18.10 14.63
N ASN A 71 -7.23 -17.96 15.28
CA ASN A 71 -6.36 -19.09 15.63
C ASN A 71 -6.55 -19.57 17.07
N ASP A 72 -7.57 -19.08 17.77
CA ASP A 72 -7.88 -19.42 19.17
C ASP A 72 -6.65 -19.31 20.08
N LEU A 73 -5.89 -18.22 19.97
CA LEU A 73 -4.66 -18.00 20.72
C LEU A 73 -4.96 -17.36 22.08
N ASP A 74 -4.45 -17.98 23.15
CA ASP A 74 -4.59 -17.46 24.50
C ASP A 74 -3.49 -16.43 24.82
N ILE A 75 -3.85 -15.14 24.78
CA ILE A 75 -2.94 -14.02 25.09
C ILE A 75 -2.66 -13.85 26.60
N TYR A 76 -3.44 -14.49 27.45
CA TYR A 76 -3.31 -14.44 28.92
C TYR A 76 -2.60 -15.67 29.48
N GLY A 77 -2.32 -16.65 28.63
CA GLY A 77 -1.60 -17.86 29.01
C GLY A 77 -0.09 -17.61 29.20
N GLU A 78 0.57 -18.55 29.89
CA GLU A 78 2.02 -18.47 30.17
C GLU A 78 2.89 -18.73 28.94
N LYS A 79 2.33 -19.30 27.87
CA LYS A 79 3.07 -19.67 26.67
C LYS A 79 3.25 -18.46 25.75
N ARG A 80 4.52 -18.18 25.38
CA ARG A 80 4.81 -17.15 24.36
C ARG A 80 4.16 -17.51 23.02
N LEU A 81 3.33 -16.63 22.51
CA LEU A 81 2.72 -16.74 21.19
C LEU A 81 3.73 -16.43 20.08
N ARG A 82 3.55 -17.07 18.94
CA ARG A 82 4.26 -16.76 17.69
C ARG A 82 3.29 -16.03 16.77
N LEU A 83 3.61 -14.80 16.41
CA LEU A 83 2.79 -13.95 15.56
C LEU A 83 3.49 -13.74 14.21
N PRO A 84 2.73 -13.50 13.13
CA PRO A 84 3.30 -13.10 11.85
C PRO A 84 4.10 -11.81 11.99
N ILE A 85 5.18 -11.68 11.22
CA ILE A 85 6.01 -10.45 11.20
C ILE A 85 5.24 -9.37 10.46
N PRO A 86 5.00 -8.17 11.04
CA PRO A 86 4.32 -7.09 10.36
C PRO A 86 5.24 -6.45 9.32
N LYS A 87 4.70 -6.17 8.13
CA LYS A 87 5.33 -5.37 7.08
C LYS A 87 4.37 -4.30 6.61
N TYR A 88 4.82 -3.06 6.58
CA TYR A 88 4.01 -1.92 6.19
C TYR A 88 4.64 -1.19 5.00
N ILE A 89 3.95 -1.20 3.87
CA ILE A 89 4.36 -0.55 2.63
C ILE A 89 3.30 0.47 2.23
N VAL A 90 3.74 1.67 1.89
CA VAL A 90 2.90 2.76 1.39
C VAL A 90 3.32 3.07 -0.04
N PHE A 91 2.45 2.83 -1.00
CA PHE A 91 2.65 3.24 -2.39
C PHE A 91 2.22 4.68 -2.56
N TYR A 92 3.16 5.54 -2.90
CA TYR A 92 2.93 6.96 -3.15
C TYR A 92 2.92 7.25 -4.66
N ASN A 93 1.84 7.87 -5.11
CA ASN A 93 1.73 8.39 -6.48
C ASN A 93 1.26 9.85 -6.53
N GLY A 94 1.55 10.62 -5.50
CA GLY A 94 1.18 12.04 -5.44
C GLY A 94 1.95 12.90 -6.46
N THR A 95 1.61 14.20 -6.48
CA THR A 95 2.22 15.17 -7.41
C THR A 95 3.45 15.87 -6.86
N LYS A 96 3.72 15.75 -5.56
CA LYS A 96 4.96 16.26 -4.98
C LYS A 96 6.11 15.35 -5.38
N ASP A 97 7.25 15.96 -5.63
CA ASP A 97 8.50 15.24 -5.87
C ASP A 97 9.03 14.68 -4.54
N GLU A 98 8.82 13.39 -4.35
CA GLU A 98 9.25 12.65 -3.17
C GLU A 98 10.30 11.60 -3.59
N PRO A 99 11.24 11.24 -2.72
CA PRO A 99 12.29 10.28 -3.05
C PRO A 99 11.71 8.91 -3.43
N ASP A 100 12.51 8.08 -4.08
CA ASP A 100 12.14 6.72 -4.50
C ASP A 100 11.65 5.88 -3.32
N SER A 101 12.31 6.01 -2.17
CA SER A 101 11.95 5.31 -0.94
C SER A 101 12.21 6.19 0.29
N MET A 102 11.32 6.08 1.26
CA MET A 102 11.43 6.80 2.54
C MET A 102 10.92 5.92 3.69
N GLU A 103 11.67 5.89 4.80
CA GLU A 103 11.16 5.35 6.06
C GLU A 103 10.36 6.43 6.80
N LEU A 104 9.14 6.11 7.19
CA LEU A 104 8.30 6.91 8.06
C LEU A 104 8.24 6.20 9.41
N LYS A 105 8.57 6.87 10.49
CA LYS A 105 8.66 6.28 11.84
C LYS A 105 7.66 6.90 12.78
N LEU A 106 7.06 6.08 13.64
CA LEU A 106 6.15 6.55 14.67
C LEU A 106 6.88 7.45 15.67
N SER A 107 8.15 7.15 15.97
CA SER A 107 8.99 7.97 16.84
C SER A 107 9.12 9.42 16.40
N ASP A 108 9.01 9.70 15.09
CA ASP A 108 9.03 11.07 14.57
C ASP A 108 7.77 11.88 14.92
N CYS A 109 6.71 11.20 15.39
CA CYS A 109 5.46 11.82 15.83
C CYS A 109 5.42 12.14 17.34
N PHE A 110 6.38 11.66 18.13
CA PHE A 110 6.37 11.88 19.56
C PHE A 110 6.97 13.24 19.92
N GLU A 111 6.37 13.88 20.90
CA GLU A 111 6.96 15.04 21.58
C GLU A 111 8.14 14.51 22.44
N ALA A 112 9.32 14.40 21.81
CA ALA A 112 10.49 13.82 22.45
C ALA A 112 11.01 14.70 23.60
N THR A 113 11.26 14.07 24.75
CA THR A 113 12.20 14.57 25.75
C THR A 113 13.50 13.82 25.56
N ASP A 114 14.65 14.51 25.61
CA ASP A 114 15.99 14.02 25.18
C ASP A 114 16.42 12.67 25.78
N ASP A 115 15.79 12.16 26.83
CA ASP A 115 16.20 10.97 27.57
C ASP A 115 15.17 9.81 27.55
N GLU A 116 13.97 9.96 26.97
CA GLU A 116 12.94 8.94 27.04
C GLU A 116 12.89 8.08 25.76
N LYS A 117 12.96 6.75 25.94
CA LYS A 117 12.77 5.79 24.85
C LYS A 117 11.32 5.35 24.78
N SER A 118 10.71 5.49 23.63
CA SER A 118 9.38 4.92 23.35
C SER A 118 9.40 3.39 23.48
N CYS A 119 8.37 2.84 24.10
CA CYS A 119 8.12 1.39 24.10
C CYS A 119 7.39 0.91 22.83
N LEU A 120 6.91 1.83 22.00
CA LEU A 120 6.16 1.53 20.78
C LEU A 120 6.85 2.18 19.58
N GLU A 121 7.09 1.38 18.54
CA GLU A 121 7.55 1.84 17.24
C GLU A 121 6.75 1.15 16.13
N CYS A 122 6.47 1.91 15.08
CA CYS A 122 5.91 1.42 13.83
C CYS A 122 6.62 2.12 12.68
N THR A 123 7.19 1.35 11.77
CA THR A 123 7.86 1.89 10.59
C THR A 123 7.08 1.53 9.33
N ALA A 124 6.70 2.52 8.54
CA ALA A 124 6.17 2.36 7.21
C ALA A 124 7.26 2.66 6.17
N ILE A 125 7.37 1.83 5.14
CA ILE A 125 8.24 2.10 3.99
C ILE A 125 7.37 2.70 2.90
N MET A 126 7.57 3.98 2.62
CA MET A 126 6.95 4.64 1.48
C MET A 126 7.78 4.37 0.23
N LEU A 127 7.13 3.97 -0.85
CA LEU A 127 7.72 3.74 -2.17
C LEU A 127 7.02 4.66 -3.18
N ASN A 128 7.80 5.52 -3.82
CA ASN A 128 7.30 6.38 -4.88
C ASN A 128 7.08 5.54 -6.14
N ILE A 129 5.82 5.36 -6.54
CA ILE A 129 5.42 4.58 -7.71
C ILE A 129 5.05 5.47 -8.91
N ASN A 130 5.45 6.73 -8.90
CA ASN A 130 5.32 7.57 -10.10
C ASN A 130 6.23 7.06 -11.22
N TYR A 131 5.85 7.35 -12.45
CA TYR A 131 6.67 7.01 -13.61
C TYR A 131 8.06 7.64 -13.51
N GLY A 132 9.09 6.83 -13.72
CA GLY A 132 10.49 7.24 -13.62
C GLY A 132 11.13 6.94 -12.25
N HIS A 133 10.33 6.64 -11.22
CA HIS A 133 10.79 6.23 -9.89
C HIS A 133 10.87 4.71 -9.73
N ASN A 134 11.67 4.24 -8.76
CA ASN A 134 11.77 2.82 -8.37
C ASN A 134 11.85 1.86 -9.57
N GLN A 135 12.70 2.16 -10.55
CA GLN A 135 12.77 1.43 -11.82
C GLN A 135 12.97 -0.08 -11.63
N GLU A 136 13.78 -0.49 -10.66
CA GLU A 136 14.01 -1.90 -10.38
C GLU A 136 12.70 -2.60 -9.92
N LEU A 137 11.93 -1.97 -9.04
CA LEU A 137 10.62 -2.47 -8.61
C LEU A 137 9.64 -2.52 -9.80
N MET A 138 9.63 -1.48 -10.63
CA MET A 138 8.76 -1.40 -11.80
C MET A 138 9.07 -2.52 -12.80
N HIS A 139 10.33 -2.78 -13.10
CA HIS A 139 10.73 -3.89 -13.98
C HIS A 139 10.36 -5.28 -13.44
N GLN A 140 10.33 -5.44 -12.11
CA GLN A 140 9.90 -6.69 -11.49
C GLN A 140 8.38 -6.85 -11.44
N CYS A 141 7.63 -5.75 -11.48
CA CYS A 141 6.17 -5.76 -11.40
C CYS A 141 5.55 -4.98 -12.58
N ARG A 142 5.42 -5.65 -13.72
CA ARG A 142 4.88 -5.07 -14.94
C ARG A 142 3.53 -4.34 -14.74
N ARG A 143 2.65 -4.88 -13.90
CA ARG A 143 1.34 -4.25 -13.62
C ARG A 143 1.48 -2.91 -12.91
N LEU A 144 2.46 -2.79 -12.02
CA LEU A 144 2.75 -1.53 -11.32
C LEU A 144 3.35 -0.50 -12.29
N GLU A 145 4.26 -0.93 -13.16
CA GLU A 145 4.82 -0.08 -14.22
C GLU A 145 3.73 0.44 -15.17
N GLU A 146 2.87 -0.46 -15.67
CA GLU A 146 1.74 -0.11 -16.51
C GLU A 146 0.78 0.89 -15.84
N TYR A 147 0.54 0.71 -14.52
CA TYR A 147 -0.25 1.65 -13.72
C TYR A 147 0.42 3.02 -13.61
N ALA A 148 1.73 3.09 -13.37
CA ALA A 148 2.48 4.34 -13.32
C ALA A 148 2.42 5.09 -14.67
N ILE A 149 2.51 4.36 -15.79
CA ILE A 149 2.35 4.91 -17.15
C ILE A 149 0.94 5.49 -17.32
N PHE A 150 -0.09 4.74 -16.93
CA PHE A 150 -1.49 5.20 -17.05
C PHE A 150 -1.73 6.47 -16.24
N VAL A 151 -1.31 6.52 -14.97
CA VAL A 151 -1.45 7.72 -14.13
C VAL A 151 -0.73 8.93 -14.74
N ARG A 152 0.46 8.74 -15.29
CA ARG A 152 1.18 9.80 -16.02
C ARG A 152 0.36 10.28 -17.21
N CYS A 153 -0.14 9.39 -18.06
CA CYS A 153 -0.97 9.75 -19.20
C CYS A 153 -2.21 10.56 -18.79
N VAL A 154 -2.91 10.13 -17.74
CA VAL A 154 -4.07 10.90 -17.22
C VAL A 154 -3.66 12.32 -16.84
N ARG A 155 -2.55 12.49 -16.12
CA ARG A 155 -2.06 13.82 -15.70
C ARG A 155 -1.66 14.70 -16.89
N GLU A 156 -1.06 14.13 -17.92
CA GLU A 156 -0.71 14.84 -19.16
C GLU A 156 -1.98 15.33 -19.88
N TYR A 157 -2.99 14.47 -20.01
CA TYR A 157 -4.26 14.87 -20.61
C TYR A 157 -5.06 15.86 -19.77
N MET A 158 -5.00 15.79 -18.45
CA MET A 158 -5.63 16.77 -17.56
C MET A 158 -5.11 18.21 -17.76
N GLN A 159 -3.94 18.38 -18.36
CA GLN A 159 -3.41 19.72 -18.72
C GLN A 159 -3.96 20.22 -20.07
N LEU A 160 -4.57 19.34 -20.86
CA LEU A 160 -5.01 19.62 -22.23
C LEU A 160 -6.53 19.62 -22.39
N GLU A 161 -7.24 19.01 -21.45
CA GLU A 161 -8.68 18.78 -21.51
C GLU A 161 -9.43 19.59 -20.45
N ASP A 162 -10.65 19.99 -20.79
CA ASP A 162 -11.48 20.79 -19.90
C ASP A 162 -12.12 19.98 -18.76
N THR A 163 -12.26 18.67 -18.94
CA THR A 163 -12.87 17.79 -17.93
C THR A 163 -11.96 16.61 -17.57
N MET A 164 -12.09 16.14 -16.33
CA MET A 164 -11.37 14.95 -15.88
C MET A 164 -11.81 13.70 -16.65
N GLU A 165 -13.10 13.59 -16.98
CA GLU A 165 -13.67 12.48 -17.73
C GLU A 165 -13.05 12.37 -19.14
N ASP A 166 -12.93 13.49 -19.86
CA ASP A 166 -12.29 13.54 -21.17
C ASP A 166 -10.80 13.17 -21.07
N ALA A 167 -10.10 13.69 -20.08
CA ALA A 167 -8.68 13.39 -19.85
C ALA A 167 -8.47 11.90 -19.59
N VAL A 168 -9.27 11.30 -18.71
CA VAL A 168 -9.21 9.86 -18.39
C VAL A 168 -9.55 9.03 -19.62
N SER A 169 -10.62 9.37 -20.36
CA SER A 169 -11.01 8.66 -21.59
C SER A 169 -9.91 8.64 -22.63
N LYS A 170 -9.27 9.79 -22.88
CA LYS A 170 -8.16 9.91 -23.83
C LYS A 170 -6.90 9.16 -23.37
N ALA A 171 -6.59 9.23 -22.09
CA ALA A 171 -5.50 8.46 -21.50
C ALA A 171 -5.72 6.95 -21.65
N MET A 172 -6.94 6.46 -21.40
CA MET A 172 -7.30 5.06 -21.61
C MET A 172 -7.07 4.63 -23.05
N ASP A 173 -7.58 5.41 -24.02
CA ASP A 173 -7.41 5.09 -25.44
C ASP A 173 -5.93 5.10 -25.86
N ALA A 174 -5.14 6.03 -25.33
CA ALA A 174 -3.70 6.09 -25.57
C ALA A 174 -2.97 4.87 -25.00
N CYS A 175 -3.27 4.49 -23.77
CA CYS A 175 -2.68 3.33 -23.08
C CYS A 175 -3.06 2.02 -23.79
N ILE A 176 -4.33 1.86 -24.20
CA ILE A 176 -4.78 0.69 -24.96
C ILE A 176 -4.01 0.56 -26.28
N ARG A 177 -3.80 1.66 -27.02
CA ARG A 177 -2.99 1.66 -28.26
C ARG A 177 -1.53 1.26 -28.03
N GLN A 178 -0.98 1.57 -26.85
CA GLN A 178 0.39 1.23 -26.46
C GLN A 178 0.50 -0.13 -25.75
N ASN A 179 -0.59 -0.88 -25.68
CA ASN A 179 -0.67 -2.17 -24.98
C ASN A 179 -0.33 -2.07 -23.46
N VAL A 180 -0.71 -0.96 -22.84
CA VAL A 180 -0.57 -0.70 -21.40
C VAL A 180 -1.91 -0.94 -20.73
N LEU A 181 -1.97 -1.80 -19.72
CA LEU A 181 -3.19 -2.20 -18.98
C LEU A 181 -4.38 -2.58 -19.88
N THR A 182 -4.15 -3.02 -21.10
CA THR A 182 -5.19 -3.14 -22.17
C THR A 182 -6.40 -3.94 -21.73
N ASP A 183 -6.19 -5.14 -21.15
CA ASP A 183 -7.30 -6.01 -20.75
C ASP A 183 -8.09 -5.41 -19.58
N PHE A 184 -7.38 -4.81 -18.64
CA PHE A 184 -7.98 -4.14 -17.48
C PHE A 184 -8.83 -2.93 -17.93
N LEU A 185 -8.24 -2.03 -18.72
CA LEU A 185 -8.92 -0.81 -19.17
C LEU A 185 -10.12 -1.10 -20.08
N LYS A 186 -10.05 -2.13 -20.94
CA LYS A 186 -11.19 -2.56 -21.74
C LYS A 186 -12.33 -3.11 -20.90
N LYS A 187 -11.99 -3.94 -19.89
CA LYS A 187 -12.98 -4.60 -19.02
C LYS A 187 -13.68 -3.61 -18.10
N HIS A 188 -12.95 -2.64 -17.55
CA HIS A 188 -13.42 -1.72 -16.50
C HIS A 188 -13.67 -0.30 -17.01
N ARG A 189 -13.87 -0.11 -18.33
CA ARG A 189 -14.02 1.23 -18.92
C ARG A 189 -15.11 2.05 -18.26
N ALA A 190 -16.27 1.44 -17.94
CA ALA A 190 -17.39 2.12 -17.32
C ALA A 190 -17.19 2.45 -15.81
N GLU A 191 -16.24 1.80 -15.16
CA GLU A 191 -15.93 2.01 -13.74
C GLU A 191 -14.81 3.03 -13.55
N VAL A 192 -13.98 3.26 -14.59
CA VAL A 192 -12.85 4.18 -14.58
C VAL A 192 -13.27 5.58 -15.06
N LEU A 193 -14.33 5.68 -15.86
CA LEU A 193 -14.98 6.94 -16.28
C LEU A 193 -16.05 7.37 -15.30
#